data_ebb66bfb2438ea8ac22d8438f4985761
#
_entry.id   ebb66bfb2438ea8ac22d8438f4985761
#
_cell.length_a   1.000
_cell.length_b   1.000
_cell.length_c   1.000
_cell.angle_alpha   90.00
_cell.angle_beta   90.00
_cell.angle_gamma   90.00
#
_symmetry.space_group_name_H-M   'P 1'
#
loop_
_entity.id
_entity.type
_entity.pdbx_description
1 polymer ?
#
loop_
_entity_poly.entity_id
_entity_poly.type
_entity_poly.pdbx_seq_one_letter_code
_entity_poly.pdbx_strand_id
1 'polypeptide(L)'
;LISLFSLAAAKPVQADTSIADIQKRGELVVGVKQDVPNFGYKDPKTGTYSGIETDLAKMVADELKVKIRYVPVTAQTRGPLLDNEQVDMDIATFTITDERKKLYNFTSPYYTDASGFLVNKSAKIKKIEDLNGKTIGVAQGSITQRLITELGKKKGLKFKFVELGSYPELITSLHAHRIDAFSVDRSILSGYTSKRTELLDDSFKPSDYGIVTKKSNTELNDYLDNLVTKWSKDGSLQKLYDRYKLKPSSHTAD
;
A
#
# COMPACT_ATOMS: atom_id res chain seq x y z
N LEU A 1 -10.47 60.30 -13.96
CA LEU A 1 -9.92 58.94 -14.09
C LEU A 1 -10.15 58.21 -12.78
N ILE A 2 -11.21 57.36 -12.72
CA ILE A 2 -11.54 56.53 -11.55
C ILE A 2 -10.96 55.15 -11.83
N SER A 3 -9.92 54.79 -11.05
CA SER A 3 -9.27 53.50 -11.14
C SER A 3 -10.12 52.46 -10.39
N LEU A 4 -10.77 51.57 -11.11
CA LEU A 4 -11.45 50.40 -10.52
C LEU A 4 -10.40 49.38 -10.08
N PHE A 5 -10.13 49.30 -8.79
CA PHE A 5 -9.44 48.16 -8.21
C PHE A 5 -10.39 46.95 -8.20
N SER A 6 -10.13 45.99 -9.10
CA SER A 6 -10.77 44.69 -9.08
C SER A 6 -10.20 43.92 -7.90
N LEU A 7 -10.99 43.77 -6.81
CA LEU A 7 -10.70 42.86 -5.75
C LEU A 7 -10.92 41.44 -6.32
N ALA A 8 -9.86 40.73 -6.65
CA ALA A 8 -9.93 39.30 -6.91
C ALA A 8 -10.33 38.61 -5.59
N ALA A 9 -11.56 38.14 -5.52
CA ALA A 9 -12.00 37.33 -4.41
C ALA A 9 -11.14 36.04 -4.37
N ALA A 10 -10.31 35.90 -3.35
CA ALA A 10 -9.58 34.66 -3.09
C ALA A 10 -10.64 33.54 -2.92
N LYS A 11 -10.52 32.48 -3.74
CA LYS A 11 -11.36 31.30 -3.55
C LYS A 11 -11.13 30.78 -2.12
N PRO A 12 -12.20 30.49 -1.37
CA PRO A 12 -12.02 29.94 -0.03
C PRO A 12 -11.24 28.64 -0.13
N VAL A 13 -10.16 28.53 0.65
CA VAL A 13 -9.43 27.28 0.81
C VAL A 13 -10.42 26.30 1.42
N GLN A 14 -10.72 25.22 0.68
CA GLN A 14 -11.65 24.20 1.17
C GLN A 14 -11.00 23.54 2.39
N ALA A 15 -11.72 23.57 3.53
CA ALA A 15 -11.28 22.92 4.75
C ALA A 15 -11.23 21.38 4.54
N ASP A 16 -10.27 20.71 5.19
CA ASP A 16 -10.19 19.25 5.17
C ASP A 16 -11.47 18.63 5.74
N THR A 17 -11.80 17.41 5.26
CA THR A 17 -12.92 16.63 5.78
C THR A 17 -12.62 16.22 7.23
N SER A 18 -13.33 16.80 8.19
CA SER A 18 -13.17 16.51 9.60
C SER A 18 -13.85 15.20 9.99
N ILE A 19 -13.54 14.70 11.19
CA ILE A 19 -14.25 13.55 11.78
C ILE A 19 -15.75 13.86 11.89
N ALA A 20 -16.10 15.08 12.32
CA ALA A 20 -17.51 15.51 12.40
C ALA A 20 -18.20 15.49 11.03
N ASP A 21 -17.50 15.88 9.97
CA ASP A 21 -18.02 15.83 8.60
C ASP A 21 -18.28 14.39 8.14
N ILE A 22 -17.36 13.47 8.44
CA ILE A 22 -17.53 12.04 8.15
C ILE A 22 -18.75 11.48 8.89
N GLN A 23 -18.89 11.79 10.15
CA GLN A 23 -20.02 11.34 10.97
C GLN A 23 -21.35 11.92 10.47
N LYS A 24 -21.37 13.20 10.09
CA LYS A 24 -22.55 13.86 9.52
C LYS A 24 -22.93 13.27 8.17
N ARG A 25 -21.95 12.96 7.33
CA ARG A 25 -22.14 12.27 6.05
C ARG A 25 -22.63 10.83 6.25
N GLY A 26 -22.28 10.21 7.37
CA GLY A 26 -22.65 8.84 7.70
C GLY A 26 -21.86 7.77 6.95
N GLU A 27 -20.74 8.14 6.35
CA GLU A 27 -19.93 7.26 5.52
C GLU A 27 -18.45 7.60 5.62
N LEU A 28 -17.62 6.56 5.79
CA LEU A 28 -16.17 6.64 5.69
C LEU A 28 -15.75 6.08 4.32
N VAL A 29 -14.97 6.85 3.58
CA VAL A 29 -14.49 6.49 2.24
C VAL A 29 -13.01 6.13 2.32
N VAL A 30 -12.69 4.89 2.03
CA VAL A 30 -11.32 4.35 2.21
C VAL A 30 -10.77 3.82 0.90
N GLY A 31 -9.60 4.31 0.53
CA GLY A 31 -8.81 3.73 -0.57
C GLY A 31 -8.18 2.42 -0.13
N VAL A 32 -8.47 1.35 -0.84
CA VAL A 32 -7.97 0.00 -0.57
C VAL A 32 -7.51 -0.67 -1.86
N LYS A 33 -6.59 -1.60 -1.76
CA LYS A 33 -6.31 -2.50 -2.90
C LYS A 33 -7.50 -3.41 -3.14
N GLN A 34 -7.66 -3.88 -4.38
CA GLN A 34 -8.71 -4.85 -4.73
C GLN A 34 -8.14 -6.17 -5.26
N ASP A 35 -6.86 -6.21 -5.51
CA ASP A 35 -6.14 -7.30 -6.19
C ASP A 35 -5.00 -7.88 -5.34
N VAL A 36 -5.00 -7.60 -4.03
CA VAL A 36 -3.98 -8.11 -3.10
C VAL A 36 -4.64 -9.06 -2.09
N PRO A 37 -4.61 -10.36 -2.35
CA PRO A 37 -5.16 -11.36 -1.42
C PRO A 37 -4.61 -11.16 0.00
N ASN A 38 -5.46 -11.33 1.00
CA ASN A 38 -5.21 -11.16 2.43
C ASN A 38 -5.01 -9.71 2.90
N PHE A 39 -4.82 -8.74 2.03
CA PHE A 39 -4.71 -7.31 2.34
C PHE A 39 -5.95 -6.53 1.92
N GLY A 40 -6.10 -6.29 0.64
CA GLY A 40 -7.29 -5.71 0.04
C GLY A 40 -7.63 -6.49 -1.23
N TYR A 41 -8.63 -7.31 -1.15
CA TYR A 41 -9.05 -8.17 -2.23
C TYR A 41 -10.55 -8.09 -2.45
N LYS A 42 -10.96 -7.88 -3.69
CA LYS A 42 -12.35 -7.89 -4.09
C LYS A 42 -12.65 -9.19 -4.85
N ASP A 43 -13.56 -9.98 -4.32
CA ASP A 43 -14.02 -11.18 -5.01
C ASP A 43 -14.73 -10.78 -6.31
N PRO A 44 -14.25 -11.22 -7.48
CA PRO A 44 -14.86 -10.83 -8.77
C PRO A 44 -16.27 -11.41 -8.96
N LYS A 45 -16.63 -12.45 -8.23
CA LYS A 45 -17.96 -13.07 -8.32
C LYS A 45 -18.98 -12.39 -7.44
N THR A 46 -18.62 -12.05 -6.20
CA THR A 46 -19.54 -11.50 -5.21
C THR A 46 -19.42 -9.99 -5.03
N GLY A 47 -18.30 -9.40 -5.43
CA GLY A 47 -17.98 -8.01 -5.19
C GLY A 47 -17.62 -7.69 -3.74
N THR A 48 -17.50 -8.72 -2.88
CA THR A 48 -17.16 -8.58 -1.47
C THR A 48 -15.66 -8.35 -1.28
N TYR A 49 -15.33 -7.35 -0.47
CA TYR A 49 -13.95 -7.09 -0.06
C TYR A 49 -13.55 -7.94 1.15
N SER A 50 -12.29 -8.39 1.17
CA SER A 50 -11.69 -9.12 2.29
C SER A 50 -10.20 -8.77 2.42
N GLY A 51 -9.64 -9.01 3.59
CA GLY A 51 -8.24 -8.77 3.91
C GLY A 51 -8.07 -7.94 5.16
N ILE A 52 -6.84 -7.89 5.68
CA ILE A 52 -6.55 -7.14 6.92
C ILE A 52 -6.82 -5.65 6.75
N GLU A 53 -6.59 -5.11 5.56
CA GLU A 53 -6.76 -3.68 5.31
C GLU A 53 -8.22 -3.28 5.16
N THR A 54 -9.01 -4.07 4.48
CA THR A 54 -10.45 -3.83 4.40
C THR A 54 -11.16 -4.09 5.72
N ASP A 55 -10.72 -5.09 6.49
CA ASP A 55 -11.24 -5.33 7.84
C ASP A 55 -10.84 -4.20 8.81
N LEU A 56 -9.60 -3.73 8.74
CA LEU A 56 -9.13 -2.60 9.54
C LEU A 56 -9.94 -1.33 9.23
N ALA A 57 -10.19 -1.06 7.95
CA ALA A 57 -11.05 0.04 7.51
C ALA A 57 -12.46 -0.06 8.10
N LYS A 58 -13.04 -1.25 8.10
CA LYS A 58 -14.36 -1.51 8.69
C LYS A 58 -14.35 -1.27 10.20
N MET A 59 -13.28 -1.64 10.90
CA MET A 59 -13.11 -1.36 12.33
C MET A 59 -13.12 0.15 12.60
N VAL A 60 -12.45 0.94 11.77
CA VAL A 60 -12.46 2.41 11.88
C VAL A 60 -13.88 2.96 11.67
N ALA A 61 -14.57 2.50 10.64
CA ALA A 61 -15.94 2.92 10.36
C ALA A 61 -16.89 2.59 11.53
N ASP A 62 -16.74 1.42 12.15
CA ASP A 62 -17.51 1.01 13.31
C ASP A 62 -17.24 1.90 14.52
N GLU A 63 -16.00 2.30 14.78
CA GLU A 63 -15.65 3.26 15.84
C GLU A 63 -16.31 4.63 15.59
N LEU A 64 -16.35 5.08 14.34
CA LEU A 64 -17.00 6.33 13.94
C LEU A 64 -18.53 6.22 13.86
N LYS A 65 -19.06 5.01 13.96
CA LYS A 65 -20.52 4.70 13.83
C LYS A 65 -21.07 5.13 12.47
N VAL A 66 -20.31 4.88 11.42
CA VAL A 66 -20.68 5.20 10.03
C VAL A 66 -20.56 3.95 9.14
N LYS A 67 -21.15 4.04 7.96
CA LYS A 67 -20.96 3.01 6.92
C LYS A 67 -19.59 3.11 6.30
N ILE A 68 -19.11 2.00 5.75
CA ILE A 68 -17.86 1.95 4.99
C ILE A 68 -18.13 1.96 3.49
N ARG A 69 -17.34 2.73 2.75
CA ARG A 69 -17.28 2.63 1.30
C ARG A 69 -15.83 2.45 0.87
N TYR A 70 -15.56 1.35 0.19
CA TYR A 70 -14.25 1.05 -0.36
C TYR A 70 -14.11 1.65 -1.75
N VAL A 71 -12.98 2.30 -2.01
CA VAL A 71 -12.59 2.80 -3.33
C VAL A 71 -11.31 2.08 -3.74
N PRO A 72 -11.33 1.33 -4.86
CA PRO A 72 -10.14 0.61 -5.29
C PRO A 72 -9.04 1.57 -5.73
N VAL A 73 -7.83 1.32 -5.24
CA VAL A 73 -6.64 2.10 -5.57
C VAL A 73 -5.50 1.17 -6.00
N THR A 74 -4.52 1.76 -6.67
CA THR A 74 -3.24 1.15 -6.98
C THR A 74 -2.11 1.90 -6.25
N ALA A 75 -0.88 1.39 -6.34
CA ALA A 75 0.28 2.11 -5.81
C ALA A 75 0.42 3.52 -6.42
N GLN A 76 0.01 3.68 -7.68
CA GLN A 76 0.09 4.95 -8.40
C GLN A 76 -1.08 5.90 -8.08
N THR A 77 -2.30 5.38 -7.90
CA THR A 77 -3.51 6.22 -7.80
C THR A 77 -3.88 6.61 -6.37
N ARG A 78 -3.41 5.87 -5.36
CA ARG A 78 -3.78 6.11 -3.95
C ARG A 78 -3.45 7.51 -3.45
N GLY A 79 -2.29 8.06 -3.81
CA GLY A 79 -1.90 9.42 -3.43
C GLY A 79 -2.79 10.49 -4.05
N PRO A 80 -2.94 10.55 -5.38
CA PRO A 80 -3.82 11.51 -6.05
C PRO A 80 -5.27 11.50 -5.58
N LEU A 81 -5.85 10.32 -5.33
CA LEU A 81 -7.22 10.22 -4.82
C LEU A 81 -7.35 10.80 -3.40
N LEU A 82 -6.32 10.66 -2.59
CA LEU A 82 -6.26 11.26 -1.26
C LEU A 82 -6.13 12.78 -1.36
N ASP A 83 -5.22 13.27 -2.21
CA ASP A 83 -5.01 14.72 -2.42
C ASP A 83 -6.27 15.42 -2.92
N ASN A 84 -7.05 14.78 -3.77
CA ASN A 84 -8.29 15.30 -4.33
C ASN A 84 -9.51 15.05 -3.42
N GLU A 85 -9.30 14.49 -2.23
CA GLU A 85 -10.36 14.19 -1.26
C GLU A 85 -11.46 13.26 -1.79
N GLN A 86 -11.13 12.41 -2.76
CA GLN A 86 -12.01 11.35 -3.24
C GLN A 86 -12.06 10.17 -2.27
N VAL A 87 -11.04 10.05 -1.42
CA VAL A 87 -11.02 9.16 -0.27
C VAL A 87 -10.65 9.97 0.98
N ASP A 88 -11.13 9.53 2.14
CA ASP A 88 -10.80 10.15 3.43
C ASP A 88 -9.43 9.69 3.93
N MET A 89 -9.10 8.44 3.65
CA MET A 89 -7.84 7.81 4.02
C MET A 89 -7.52 6.66 3.06
N ASP A 90 -6.26 6.26 3.02
CA ASP A 90 -5.80 5.05 2.34
C ASP A 90 -5.32 4.01 3.36
N ILE A 91 -5.77 2.78 3.18
CA ILE A 91 -5.22 1.59 3.84
C ILE A 91 -4.89 0.59 2.73
N ALA A 92 -3.69 0.74 2.14
CA ALA A 92 -3.43 0.17 0.83
C ALA A 92 -1.96 -0.25 0.65
N THR A 93 -1.41 -1.04 1.56
CA THR A 93 0.01 -1.43 1.56
C THR A 93 0.94 -0.25 1.32
N PHE A 94 0.62 0.85 1.97
CA PHE A 94 1.29 2.13 1.76
C PHE A 94 2.49 2.24 2.71
N THR A 95 3.67 1.96 2.17
CA THR A 95 4.91 1.94 2.96
C THR A 95 5.27 3.33 3.46
N ILE A 96 5.53 3.43 4.75
CA ILE A 96 6.01 4.63 5.42
C ILE A 96 7.45 4.88 4.98
N THR A 97 7.72 6.08 4.43
CA THR A 97 9.08 6.55 4.13
C THR A 97 9.23 8.00 4.57
N ASP A 98 10.46 8.44 4.79
CA ASP A 98 10.74 9.83 5.15
C ASP A 98 10.27 10.82 4.07
N GLU A 99 10.44 10.46 2.80
CA GLU A 99 9.95 11.28 1.68
C GLU A 99 8.43 11.40 1.67
N ARG A 100 7.73 10.27 1.88
CA ARG A 100 6.26 10.25 1.91
C ARG A 100 5.69 10.99 3.11
N LYS A 101 6.38 10.96 4.27
CA LYS A 101 5.99 11.73 5.46
C LYS A 101 5.97 13.24 5.23
N LYS A 102 6.71 13.73 4.25
CA LYS A 102 6.68 15.16 3.86
C LYS A 102 5.39 15.52 3.11
N LEU A 103 4.76 14.54 2.46
CA LEU A 103 3.60 14.73 1.59
C LEU A 103 2.29 14.31 2.24
N TYR A 104 2.34 13.33 3.14
CA TYR A 104 1.18 12.71 3.79
C TYR A 104 1.43 12.49 5.27
N ASN A 105 0.35 12.31 6.04
CA ASN A 105 0.43 11.80 7.40
C ASN A 105 0.30 10.28 7.41
N PHE A 106 1.08 9.63 8.24
CA PHE A 106 1.02 8.20 8.49
C PHE A 106 0.71 7.93 9.95
N THR A 107 -0.08 6.89 10.20
CA THR A 107 -0.21 6.33 11.55
C THR A 107 1.02 5.50 11.89
N SER A 108 1.10 5.06 13.14
CA SER A 108 1.98 3.96 13.52
C SER A 108 1.68 2.75 12.63
N PRO A 109 2.67 1.86 12.40
CA PRO A 109 2.47 0.73 11.51
C PRO A 109 1.37 -0.22 12.02
N TYR A 110 0.51 -0.69 11.09
CA TYR A 110 -0.40 -1.79 11.38
C TYR A 110 0.13 -3.14 10.87
N TYR A 111 1.15 -3.13 10.05
CA TYR A 111 1.80 -4.33 9.52
C TYR A 111 3.22 -4.01 9.07
N THR A 112 4.14 -4.97 9.21
CA THR A 112 5.51 -4.89 8.67
C THR A 112 5.76 -6.06 7.76
N ASP A 113 6.27 -5.79 6.57
CA ASP A 113 6.62 -6.80 5.57
C ASP A 113 8.08 -6.66 5.14
N ALA A 114 8.52 -7.50 4.23
CA ALA A 114 9.82 -7.42 3.56
C ALA A 114 9.62 -7.63 2.06
N SER A 115 10.41 -6.97 1.25
CA SER A 115 10.38 -7.14 -0.21
C SER A 115 11.00 -8.48 -0.62
N GLY A 116 10.52 -9.04 -1.71
CA GLY A 116 10.97 -10.31 -2.23
C GLY A 116 10.83 -10.40 -3.75
N PHE A 117 10.99 -11.60 -4.28
CA PHE A 117 10.95 -11.87 -5.72
C PHE A 117 10.14 -13.11 -6.01
N LEU A 118 9.23 -12.99 -6.95
CA LEU A 118 8.50 -14.11 -7.54
C LEU A 118 9.08 -14.40 -8.93
N VAL A 119 9.44 -15.65 -9.19
CA VAL A 119 10.06 -16.08 -10.44
C VAL A 119 9.34 -17.30 -11.00
N ASN A 120 9.52 -17.58 -12.30
CA ASN A 120 9.05 -18.84 -12.88
C ASN A 120 9.96 -19.99 -12.41
N LYS A 121 9.38 -21.13 -12.04
CA LYS A 121 10.14 -22.33 -11.65
C LYS A 121 11.07 -22.80 -12.76
N SER A 122 10.62 -22.67 -14.01
CA SER A 122 11.40 -23.09 -15.20
C SER A 122 12.67 -22.26 -15.41
N ALA A 123 12.75 -21.06 -14.84
CA ALA A 123 13.91 -20.17 -15.05
C ALA A 123 15.14 -20.55 -14.19
N LYS A 124 14.97 -21.44 -13.21
CA LYS A 124 16.07 -21.90 -12.31
C LYS A 124 16.78 -20.75 -11.57
N ILE A 125 16.04 -19.69 -11.25
CA ILE A 125 16.50 -18.58 -10.42
C ILE A 125 16.25 -18.97 -8.97
N LYS A 126 17.28 -18.96 -8.12
CA LYS A 126 17.18 -19.38 -6.72
C LYS A 126 17.52 -18.28 -5.72
N LYS A 127 18.29 -17.29 -6.14
CA LYS A 127 18.76 -16.19 -5.30
C LYS A 127 18.87 -14.91 -6.11
N ILE A 128 19.00 -13.78 -5.44
CA ILE A 128 19.04 -12.46 -6.10
C ILE A 128 20.21 -12.34 -7.09
N GLU A 129 21.35 -12.97 -6.81
CA GLU A 129 22.51 -12.96 -7.70
C GLU A 129 22.20 -13.55 -9.08
N ASP A 130 21.26 -14.49 -9.15
CA ASP A 130 20.82 -15.11 -10.42
C ASP A 130 19.99 -14.12 -11.28
N LEU A 131 19.56 -13.00 -10.70
CA LEU A 131 18.83 -11.93 -11.41
C LEU A 131 19.76 -10.88 -12.03
N ASN A 132 21.08 -10.97 -11.85
CA ASN A 132 22.02 -10.00 -12.42
C ASN A 132 21.84 -9.89 -13.93
N GLY A 133 21.68 -8.67 -14.44
CA GLY A 133 21.46 -8.41 -15.87
C GLY A 133 20.05 -8.72 -16.37
N LYS A 134 19.17 -9.22 -15.52
CA LYS A 134 17.81 -9.62 -15.87
C LYS A 134 16.79 -8.51 -15.64
N THR A 135 15.56 -8.72 -16.11
CA THR A 135 14.47 -7.75 -16.05
C THR A 135 13.55 -8.04 -14.87
N ILE A 136 13.39 -7.05 -14.01
CA ILE A 136 12.51 -7.11 -12.84
C ILE A 136 11.31 -6.20 -13.08
N GLY A 137 10.11 -6.76 -12.97
CA GLY A 137 8.86 -6.03 -13.02
C GLY A 137 8.51 -5.47 -11.65
N VAL A 138 8.11 -4.21 -11.61
CA VAL A 138 7.69 -3.49 -10.40
C VAL A 138 6.43 -2.68 -10.67
N ALA A 139 5.66 -2.41 -9.63
CA ALA A 139 4.46 -1.58 -9.75
C ALA A 139 4.83 -0.09 -9.80
N GLN A 140 4.20 0.65 -10.72
CA GLN A 140 4.29 2.11 -10.77
C GLN A 140 3.83 2.71 -9.43
N GLY A 141 4.56 3.70 -8.94
CA GLY A 141 4.27 4.36 -7.66
C GLY A 141 4.75 3.59 -6.43
N SER A 142 5.38 2.42 -6.59
CA SER A 142 6.01 1.68 -5.50
C SER A 142 7.45 2.17 -5.26
N ILE A 143 8.00 1.84 -4.09
CA ILE A 143 9.41 2.11 -3.75
C ILE A 143 10.35 0.98 -4.18
N THR A 144 9.82 -0.10 -4.73
CA THR A 144 10.54 -1.36 -4.97
C THR A 144 11.74 -1.19 -5.87
N GLN A 145 11.60 -0.47 -6.98
CA GLN A 145 12.74 -0.23 -7.89
C GLN A 145 13.91 0.45 -7.18
N ARG A 146 13.65 1.46 -6.36
CA ARG A 146 14.67 2.17 -5.59
C ARG A 146 15.39 1.20 -4.63
N LEU A 147 14.63 0.40 -3.90
CA LEU A 147 15.19 -0.56 -2.93
C LEU A 147 16.07 -1.61 -3.62
N ILE A 148 15.63 -2.14 -4.76
CA ILE A 148 16.41 -3.13 -5.52
C ILE A 148 17.66 -2.48 -6.12
N THR A 149 17.59 -1.27 -6.62
CA THR A 149 18.74 -0.53 -7.14
C THR A 149 19.79 -0.31 -6.05
N GLU A 150 19.38 0.08 -4.85
CA GLU A 150 20.27 0.23 -3.69
C GLU A 150 20.92 -1.10 -3.29
N LEU A 151 20.12 -2.17 -3.26
CA LEU A 151 20.61 -3.52 -2.96
C LEU A 151 21.62 -3.99 -4.02
N GLY A 152 21.34 -3.75 -5.28
CA GLY A 152 22.24 -4.07 -6.39
C GLY A 152 23.57 -3.37 -6.27
N LYS A 153 23.59 -2.09 -5.91
CA LYS A 153 24.84 -1.34 -5.67
C LYS A 153 25.70 -1.97 -4.57
N LYS A 154 25.07 -2.41 -3.48
CA LYS A 154 25.77 -3.08 -2.38
C LYS A 154 26.37 -4.43 -2.79
N LYS A 155 25.70 -5.15 -3.69
CA LYS A 155 26.09 -6.50 -4.12
C LYS A 155 26.85 -6.54 -5.44
N GLY A 156 27.04 -5.40 -6.11
CA GLY A 156 27.67 -5.35 -7.43
C GLY A 156 26.78 -5.92 -8.54
N LEU A 157 25.47 -5.85 -8.40
CA LEU A 157 24.50 -6.36 -9.35
C LEU A 157 23.82 -5.23 -10.11
N LYS A 158 23.47 -5.48 -11.36
CA LYS A 158 22.72 -4.55 -12.21
C LYS A 158 21.47 -5.22 -12.73
N PHE A 159 20.35 -4.49 -12.69
CA PHE A 159 19.05 -4.98 -13.11
C PHE A 159 18.44 -4.05 -14.17
N LYS A 160 17.59 -4.61 -15.01
CA LYS A 160 16.68 -3.86 -15.87
C LYS A 160 15.32 -3.83 -15.20
N PHE A 161 14.54 -2.77 -15.39
CA PHE A 161 13.22 -2.62 -14.78
C PHE A 161 12.14 -2.39 -15.83
N VAL A 162 10.97 -2.97 -15.57
CA VAL A 162 9.72 -2.68 -16.28
C VAL A 162 8.71 -2.28 -15.21
N GLU A 163 8.10 -1.11 -15.38
CA GLU A 163 7.04 -0.61 -14.50
C GLU A 163 5.69 -0.85 -15.14
N LEU A 164 4.77 -1.49 -14.42
CA LEU A 164 3.40 -1.72 -14.85
C LEU A 164 2.42 -1.19 -13.79
N GLY A 165 1.18 -0.93 -14.22
CA GLY A 165 0.19 -0.25 -13.38
C GLY A 165 -0.49 -1.13 -12.33
N SER A 166 -0.42 -2.46 -12.47
CA SER A 166 -1.11 -3.38 -11.56
C SER A 166 -0.35 -4.67 -11.34
N TYR A 167 -0.65 -5.35 -10.24
CA TYR A 167 -0.09 -6.68 -9.95
C TYR A 167 -0.56 -7.76 -10.94
N PRO A 168 -1.84 -7.81 -11.36
CA PRO A 168 -2.26 -8.73 -12.40
C PRO A 168 -1.49 -8.59 -13.72
N GLU A 169 -1.18 -7.36 -14.14
CA GLU A 169 -0.34 -7.13 -15.34
C GLU A 169 1.08 -7.67 -15.14
N LEU A 170 1.65 -7.48 -13.94
CA LEU A 170 2.98 -7.98 -13.60
C LEU A 170 3.03 -9.51 -13.60
N ILE A 171 2.03 -10.18 -13.01
CA ILE A 171 1.99 -11.65 -13.02
C ILE A 171 1.76 -12.21 -14.43
N THR A 172 0.94 -11.55 -15.24
CA THR A 172 0.76 -11.92 -16.64
C THR A 172 2.06 -11.80 -17.43
N SER A 173 2.82 -10.72 -17.21
CA SER A 173 4.13 -10.52 -17.85
C SER A 173 5.17 -11.55 -17.39
N LEU A 174 5.11 -11.96 -16.13
CA LEU A 174 5.98 -13.02 -15.59
C LEU A 174 5.67 -14.36 -16.27
N HIS A 175 4.39 -14.74 -16.35
CA HIS A 175 3.96 -15.97 -17.01
C HIS A 175 4.31 -15.99 -18.50
N ALA A 176 4.29 -14.83 -19.16
CA ALA A 176 4.65 -14.67 -20.56
C ALA A 176 6.16 -14.54 -20.80
N HIS A 177 6.98 -14.65 -19.78
CA HIS A 177 8.44 -14.50 -19.84
C HIS A 177 8.93 -13.14 -20.36
N ARG A 178 8.12 -12.08 -20.21
CA ARG A 178 8.49 -10.70 -20.55
C ARG A 178 9.31 -10.04 -19.49
N ILE A 179 9.18 -10.50 -18.25
CA ILE A 179 10.00 -10.15 -17.11
C ILE A 179 10.54 -11.45 -16.48
N ASP A 180 11.70 -11.38 -15.85
CA ASP A 180 12.35 -12.53 -15.22
C ASP A 180 11.93 -12.70 -13.75
N ALA A 181 11.56 -11.60 -13.11
CA ALA A 181 11.02 -11.59 -11.76
C ALA A 181 9.96 -10.51 -11.59
N PHE A 182 9.02 -10.76 -10.71
CA PHE A 182 8.10 -9.77 -10.17
C PHE A 182 8.51 -9.49 -8.72
N SER A 183 8.79 -8.24 -8.40
CA SER A 183 9.22 -7.86 -7.06
C SER A 183 8.27 -6.86 -6.42
N VAL A 184 7.88 -7.17 -5.22
CA VAL A 184 7.12 -6.35 -4.29
C VAL A 184 7.20 -7.04 -2.92
N ASP A 185 6.43 -6.60 -1.96
CA ASP A 185 6.40 -7.20 -0.64
C ASP A 185 6.01 -8.69 -0.69
N ARG A 186 6.69 -9.51 0.11
CA ARG A 186 6.52 -10.97 0.13
C ARG A 186 5.07 -11.39 0.38
N SER A 187 4.38 -10.70 1.28
CA SER A 187 2.97 -10.98 1.56
C SER A 187 2.07 -10.75 0.34
N ILE A 188 2.35 -9.73 -0.45
CA ILE A 188 1.66 -9.50 -1.72
C ILE A 188 1.98 -10.60 -2.72
N LEU A 189 3.26 -10.93 -2.88
CA LEU A 189 3.71 -11.99 -3.79
C LEU A 189 3.12 -13.35 -3.44
N SER A 190 2.95 -13.65 -2.16
CA SER A 190 2.38 -14.91 -1.70
C SER A 190 0.96 -15.16 -2.22
N GLY A 191 0.21 -14.10 -2.48
CA GLY A 191 -1.12 -14.19 -3.09
C GLY A 191 -1.11 -14.53 -4.57
N TYR A 192 0.03 -14.47 -5.23
CA TYR A 192 0.20 -14.73 -6.66
C TYR A 192 1.04 -15.98 -6.97
N THR A 193 1.41 -16.75 -5.96
CA THR A 193 2.11 -18.02 -6.15
C THR A 193 1.21 -19.05 -6.84
N SER A 194 1.82 -19.90 -7.65
CA SER A 194 1.14 -20.98 -8.37
C SER A 194 2.07 -22.18 -8.52
N LYS A 195 1.60 -23.22 -9.19
CA LYS A 195 2.44 -24.38 -9.53
C LYS A 195 3.61 -24.02 -10.46
N ARG A 196 3.52 -22.92 -11.18
CA ARG A 196 4.52 -22.47 -12.16
C ARG A 196 5.48 -21.42 -11.64
N THR A 197 5.22 -20.87 -10.48
CA THR A 197 6.00 -19.79 -9.88
C THR A 197 6.59 -20.20 -8.55
N GLU A 198 7.64 -19.51 -8.16
CA GLU A 198 8.36 -19.73 -6.91
C GLU A 198 8.70 -18.38 -6.27
N LEU A 199 8.39 -18.26 -4.99
CA LEU A 199 8.82 -17.13 -4.17
C LEU A 199 10.23 -17.44 -3.65
N LEU A 200 11.21 -16.60 -3.99
CA LEU A 200 12.57 -16.80 -3.50
C LEU A 200 12.64 -16.64 -1.98
N ASP A 201 13.57 -17.36 -1.34
CA ASP A 201 13.82 -17.22 0.10
C ASP A 201 14.43 -15.86 0.44
N ASP A 202 15.16 -15.25 -0.49
CA ASP A 202 15.75 -13.93 -0.31
C ASP A 202 14.69 -12.88 -0.05
N SER A 203 14.91 -12.08 0.97
CA SER A 203 14.11 -10.92 1.29
C SER A 203 15.03 -9.75 1.65
N PHE A 204 14.53 -8.55 1.50
CA PHE A 204 15.30 -7.36 1.81
C PHE A 204 14.37 -6.28 2.36
N LYS A 205 14.96 -5.46 3.19
CA LYS A 205 14.46 -4.22 3.79
C LYS A 205 13.00 -4.29 4.26
N PRO A 206 12.76 -4.36 5.58
CA PRO A 206 11.40 -4.30 6.15
C PRO A 206 10.66 -3.05 5.68
N SER A 207 9.37 -3.21 5.40
CA SER A 207 8.47 -2.14 4.99
C SER A 207 7.30 -2.06 5.95
N ASP A 208 7.15 -0.91 6.61
CA ASP A 208 6.03 -0.64 7.50
C ASP A 208 4.87 -0.05 6.73
N TYR A 209 3.68 -0.59 6.92
CA TYR A 209 2.44 -0.03 6.37
C TYR A 209 1.72 0.80 7.40
N GLY A 210 1.38 2.01 7.04
CA GLY A 210 0.55 2.91 7.86
C GLY A 210 -0.76 3.26 7.15
N ILE A 211 -1.74 3.68 7.94
CA ILE A 211 -2.92 4.35 7.42
C ILE A 211 -2.50 5.76 7.04
N VAL A 212 -2.93 6.21 5.87
CA VAL A 212 -2.46 7.46 5.26
C VAL A 212 -3.61 8.45 5.16
N THR A 213 -3.36 9.67 5.59
CA THR A 213 -4.28 10.79 5.47
C THR A 213 -3.60 11.97 4.77
N LYS A 214 -4.41 12.88 4.24
CA LYS A 214 -3.93 14.13 3.65
C LYS A 214 -3.09 14.90 4.66
N LYS A 215 -1.97 15.48 4.24
CA LYS A 215 -0.99 16.13 5.12
C LYS A 215 -1.58 17.17 6.06
N SER A 216 -2.54 17.93 5.58
CA SER A 216 -3.22 18.97 6.38
C SER A 216 -4.23 18.41 7.39
N ASN A 217 -4.70 17.16 7.22
CA ASN A 217 -5.72 16.58 8.08
C ASN A 217 -5.13 15.88 9.30
N THR A 218 -4.55 16.67 10.20
CA THR A 218 -3.87 16.17 11.41
C THR A 218 -4.85 15.59 12.44
N GLU A 219 -6.06 16.15 12.54
CA GLU A 219 -7.10 15.64 13.43
C GLU A 219 -7.44 14.17 13.11
N LEU A 220 -7.70 13.87 11.85
CA LEU A 220 -8.01 12.51 11.42
C LEU A 220 -6.82 11.58 11.62
N ASN A 221 -5.60 12.02 11.27
CA ASN A 221 -4.39 11.24 11.48
C ASN A 221 -4.19 10.87 12.95
N ASP A 222 -4.31 11.84 13.86
CA ASP A 222 -4.13 11.61 15.31
C ASP A 222 -5.17 10.64 15.85
N TYR A 223 -6.42 10.78 15.42
CA TYR A 223 -7.49 9.85 15.77
C TYR A 223 -7.18 8.43 15.32
N LEU A 224 -6.77 8.25 14.07
CA LEU A 224 -6.42 6.95 13.50
C LEU A 224 -5.18 6.35 14.16
N ASP A 225 -4.18 7.16 14.45
CA ASP A 225 -2.96 6.70 15.12
C ASP A 225 -3.26 6.17 16.52
N ASN A 226 -4.14 6.84 17.26
CA ASN A 226 -4.61 6.37 18.56
C ASN A 226 -5.32 5.02 18.45
N LEU A 227 -6.15 4.82 17.43
CA LEU A 227 -6.83 3.54 17.19
C LEU A 227 -5.82 2.42 16.85
N VAL A 228 -4.89 2.67 15.94
CA VAL A 228 -3.88 1.67 15.57
C VAL A 228 -3.02 1.30 16.79
N THR A 229 -2.59 2.27 17.57
CA THR A 229 -1.83 2.04 18.81
C THR A 229 -2.62 1.19 19.80
N LYS A 230 -3.89 1.52 20.02
CA LYS A 230 -4.78 0.74 20.89
C LYS A 230 -4.91 -0.70 20.40
N TRP A 231 -5.19 -0.90 19.12
CA TRP A 231 -5.41 -2.23 18.55
C TRP A 231 -4.15 -3.07 18.46
N SER A 232 -2.97 -2.43 18.38
CA SER A 232 -1.71 -3.17 18.48
C SER A 232 -1.43 -3.71 19.88
N LYS A 233 -1.95 -3.03 20.92
CA LYS A 233 -1.75 -3.40 22.32
C LYS A 233 -2.81 -4.37 22.83
N ASP A 234 -4.06 -4.26 22.38
CA ASP A 234 -5.19 -5.03 22.90
C ASP A 234 -5.39 -6.38 22.20
N GLY A 235 -4.55 -6.71 21.21
CA GLY A 235 -4.64 -7.97 20.47
C GLY A 235 -5.54 -7.90 19.24
N SER A 236 -6.21 -6.78 18.96
CA SER A 236 -7.10 -6.66 17.79
C SER A 236 -6.38 -6.84 16.47
N LEU A 237 -5.18 -6.24 16.30
CA LEU A 237 -4.37 -6.44 15.09
C LEU A 237 -3.89 -7.88 14.97
N GLN A 238 -3.47 -8.51 16.08
CA GLN A 238 -3.05 -9.90 16.04
C GLN A 238 -4.17 -10.83 15.59
N LYS A 239 -5.42 -10.57 15.99
CA LYS A 239 -6.58 -11.31 15.50
C LYS A 239 -6.77 -11.20 13.99
N LEU A 240 -6.50 -10.02 13.41
CA LEU A 240 -6.53 -9.84 11.96
C LEU A 240 -5.43 -10.66 11.27
N TYR A 241 -4.21 -10.61 11.81
CA TYR A 241 -3.10 -11.42 11.26
C TYR A 241 -3.45 -12.91 11.29
N ASP A 242 -3.95 -13.40 12.41
CA ASP A 242 -4.33 -14.82 12.58
C ASP A 242 -5.45 -15.22 11.60
N ARG A 243 -6.43 -14.35 11.40
CA ARG A 243 -7.55 -14.60 10.46
C ARG A 243 -7.06 -14.87 9.05
N TYR A 244 -6.06 -14.14 8.61
CA TYR A 244 -5.50 -14.25 7.26
C TYR A 244 -4.19 -15.03 7.20
N LYS A 245 -3.79 -15.68 8.30
CA LYS A 245 -2.55 -16.46 8.42
C LYS A 245 -1.30 -15.65 8.02
N LEU A 246 -1.27 -14.39 8.40
CA LEU A 246 -0.17 -13.48 8.14
C LEU A 246 0.79 -13.43 9.32
N LYS A 247 2.07 -13.34 9.02
CA LYS A 247 3.14 -13.14 10.00
C LYS A 247 3.92 -11.88 9.64
N PRO A 248 3.73 -10.78 10.39
CA PRO A 248 4.54 -9.59 10.16
C PRO A 248 6.03 -9.90 10.28
N SER A 249 6.84 -9.24 9.44
CA SER A 249 8.29 -9.32 9.55
C SER A 249 8.75 -8.58 10.81
N SER A 250 9.82 -9.07 11.44
CA SER A 250 10.41 -8.35 12.57
C SER A 250 11.28 -7.20 12.06
N HIS A 251 11.30 -6.09 12.82
CA HIS A 251 12.30 -5.04 12.65
C HIS A 251 13.63 -5.54 13.19
N THR A 252 14.35 -6.34 12.44
CA THR A 252 15.77 -6.53 12.70
C THR A 252 16.51 -5.39 12.01
N ALA A 253 17.23 -4.59 12.80
CA ALA A 253 18.16 -3.61 12.29
C ALA A 253 19.33 -4.37 11.67
N ASP A 254 19.38 -4.44 10.34
CA ASP A 254 20.54 -4.87 9.56
C ASP A 254 20.94 -3.76 8.58
#